data_63447a8e33a243511867b6f7ee7edf3b
#
_entry.id   63447a8e33a243511867b6f7ee7edf3b
#
_cell.length_a   1.000
_cell.length_b   1.000
_cell.length_c   1.000
_cell.angle_alpha   90.00
_cell.angle_beta   90.00
_cell.angle_gamma   90.00
#
_symmetry.space_group_name_H-M   'P 1'
#
loop_
_entity.id
_entity.type
_entity.pdbx_description
1 polymer ?
#
loop_
_entity_poly.entity_id
_entity_poly.type
_entity_poly.pdbx_seq_one_letter_code
_entity_poly.pdbx_strand_id
1 'polypeptide(L)'
;MGYLLLFDAFLDKYGILDYFKQTVKQEDKIMFQYTIDSRTRRERLETPDKKVRAVIDSDAATEIDDHFAISYALCAKDKLDVQAVIAAPFFKATVSSPEEGMTRSYEAIKNLFSLLEENSDGVVFKGAPHFMPDRNTPVDTEGARKIIELAHRAKDDGEILYIIAIAALTNVASAILLDPSIIDCCTVVWLGGNAVEWHGDNNEYNLRGDLFASQTVFDCGIPLVQFPCQMVTDHLITTGYELETRCQGCGKVGAHLLNHSLSEMKRWGNESRVIWDIITVAFFCVPEAFGSIIRTAPRLNDDKSWDISDNSRPEMRYIYSVNRDIVFRDMYQRLQKYAAK
;
A
#
# COMPACT_ATOMS: atom_id res chain seq x y z
N MET A 1 -25.16 11.49 41.51
CA MET A 1 -23.85 11.26 42.14
C MET A 1 -23.80 10.00 43.02
N GLY A 2 -24.90 9.48 43.56
CA GLY A 2 -24.90 8.26 44.41
C GLY A 2 -24.85 6.91 43.67
N TYR A 3 -25.32 6.82 42.44
CA TYR A 3 -25.38 5.55 41.69
C TYR A 3 -24.05 5.10 41.11
N LEU A 4 -23.15 6.04 40.75
CA LEU A 4 -21.80 5.69 40.27
C LEU A 4 -20.91 5.06 41.37
N LEU A 5 -20.98 5.60 42.58
CA LEU A 5 -20.20 5.10 43.73
C LEU A 5 -20.63 3.70 44.19
N LEU A 6 -21.90 3.33 44.01
CA LEU A 6 -22.41 1.99 44.31
C LEU A 6 -22.03 0.96 43.24
N PHE A 7 -21.89 1.38 41.99
CA PHE A 7 -21.49 0.53 40.88
C PHE A 7 -19.99 0.22 40.96
N ASP A 8 -19.14 1.19 41.27
CA ASP A 8 -17.71 1.00 41.48
C ASP A 8 -17.42 0.08 42.68
N ALA A 9 -18.14 0.26 43.79
CA ALA A 9 -18.03 -0.62 44.98
C ALA A 9 -18.50 -2.05 44.71
N PHE A 10 -19.48 -2.25 43.81
CA PHE A 10 -19.95 -3.57 43.39
C PHE A 10 -18.90 -4.27 42.54
N LEU A 11 -18.28 -3.57 41.59
CA LEU A 11 -17.24 -4.12 40.70
C LEU A 11 -15.96 -4.49 41.50
N ASP A 12 -15.62 -3.71 42.51
CA ASP A 12 -14.46 -3.96 43.37
C ASP A 12 -14.67 -5.16 44.30
N LYS A 13 -15.92 -5.31 44.82
CA LYS A 13 -16.29 -6.43 45.73
C LYS A 13 -16.22 -7.80 45.06
N TYR A 14 -16.36 -7.90 43.72
CA TYR A 14 -16.32 -9.15 42.96
C TYR A 14 -15.02 -9.34 42.16
N GLY A 15 -14.02 -8.51 42.39
CA GLY A 15 -12.71 -8.60 41.68
C GLY A 15 -12.83 -8.28 40.19
N ILE A 16 -13.98 -7.73 39.74
CA ILE A 16 -14.23 -7.45 38.33
C ILE A 16 -13.37 -6.26 37.88
N LEU A 17 -13.15 -5.28 38.76
CA LEU A 17 -12.23 -4.16 38.51
C LEU A 17 -10.76 -4.64 38.36
N ASP A 18 -10.35 -5.60 39.15
CA ASP A 18 -9.01 -6.21 39.05
C ASP A 18 -8.92 -7.15 37.84
N TYR A 19 -9.99 -7.83 37.48
CA TYR A 19 -10.09 -8.58 36.25
C TYR A 19 -10.04 -7.66 35.02
N PHE A 20 -10.77 -6.55 34.99
CA PHE A 20 -10.65 -5.51 33.95
C PHE A 20 -9.29 -4.80 33.99
N LYS A 21 -8.72 -4.50 35.14
CA LYS A 21 -7.37 -3.96 35.27
C LYS A 21 -6.28 -4.98 34.92
N GLN A 22 -6.52 -6.27 35.07
CA GLN A 22 -5.62 -7.34 34.65
C GLN A 22 -5.83 -7.74 33.19
N THR A 23 -7.03 -7.55 32.62
CA THR A 23 -7.32 -7.75 31.20
C THR A 23 -6.95 -6.51 30.35
N VAL A 24 -6.90 -5.33 30.95
CA VAL A 24 -6.16 -4.14 30.47
C VAL A 24 -4.69 -4.21 30.94
N LYS A 25 -4.15 -5.41 31.16
CA LYS A 25 -2.71 -5.61 31.16
C LYS A 25 -2.22 -5.35 29.75
N GLN A 26 -1.53 -4.20 29.66
CA GLN A 26 -0.38 -4.08 28.78
C GLN A 26 -0.55 -4.99 27.56
N GLU A 27 -1.25 -4.51 26.54
CA GLU A 27 -0.84 -4.91 25.19
C GLU A 27 0.67 -4.69 25.21
N ASP A 28 1.44 -5.79 25.19
CA ASP A 28 2.88 -5.73 24.96
C ASP A 28 3.03 -5.13 23.57
N LYS A 29 3.01 -3.79 23.51
CA LYS A 29 3.35 -3.06 22.31
C LYS A 29 4.74 -3.52 21.97
N ILE A 30 4.90 -4.18 20.82
CA ILE A 30 6.23 -4.30 20.23
C ILE A 30 6.74 -2.88 20.15
N MET A 31 7.64 -2.52 21.06
CA MET A 31 8.36 -1.26 20.98
C MET A 31 9.44 -1.45 19.93
N PHE A 32 9.16 -1.05 18.71
CA PHE A 32 10.18 -1.00 17.68
C PHE A 32 11.26 -0.01 18.10
N GLN A 33 12.50 -0.49 18.11
CA GLN A 33 13.64 0.38 18.27
C GLN A 33 13.98 0.98 16.90
N TYR A 34 13.92 2.30 16.78
CA TYR A 34 14.28 2.98 15.53
C TYR A 34 15.79 2.88 15.30
N THR A 35 16.19 2.07 14.33
CA THR A 35 17.59 1.73 14.05
C THR A 35 18.21 2.66 13.01
N ILE A 36 17.40 3.26 12.16
CA ILE A 36 17.84 4.11 11.05
C ILE A 36 18.06 5.54 11.54
N ASP A 37 19.27 6.07 11.39
CA ASP A 37 19.57 7.47 11.68
C ASP A 37 18.85 8.43 10.72
N SER A 38 18.66 9.69 11.14
CA SER A 38 17.87 10.67 10.41
C SER A 38 18.43 11.00 9.01
N ARG A 39 19.76 10.95 8.81
CA ARG A 39 20.37 11.23 7.51
C ARG A 39 20.06 10.09 6.53
N THR A 40 20.36 8.86 6.91
CA THR A 40 20.07 7.65 6.11
C THR A 40 18.58 7.57 5.80
N ARG A 41 17.71 7.89 6.78
CA ARG A 41 16.27 7.92 6.58
C ARG A 41 15.87 8.91 5.48
N ARG A 42 16.35 10.14 5.53
CA ARG A 42 16.03 11.17 4.53
C ARG A 42 16.53 10.79 3.14
N GLU A 43 17.74 10.22 3.04
CA GLU A 43 18.27 9.70 1.77
C GLU A 43 17.36 8.62 1.16
N ARG A 44 16.78 7.73 1.97
CA ARG A 44 15.84 6.68 1.53
C ARG A 44 14.44 7.19 1.19
N LEU A 45 14.06 8.33 1.73
CA LEU A 45 12.79 8.98 1.44
C LEU A 45 12.83 9.81 0.15
N GLU A 46 14.03 10.10 -0.40
CA GLU A 46 14.15 10.75 -1.69
C GLU A 46 13.77 9.83 -2.84
N THR A 47 13.28 10.41 -3.94
CA THR A 47 13.05 9.63 -5.16
C THR A 47 14.37 9.19 -5.74
N PRO A 48 14.58 7.89 -5.99
CA PRO A 48 15.83 7.41 -6.56
C PRO A 48 15.99 7.89 -8.00
N ASP A 49 17.20 8.31 -8.36
CA ASP A 49 17.57 8.73 -9.71
C ASP A 49 17.98 7.56 -10.63
N LYS A 50 18.24 6.38 -10.04
CA LYS A 50 18.64 5.14 -10.72
C LYS A 50 17.51 4.11 -10.70
N LYS A 51 17.68 3.05 -11.51
CA LYS A 51 16.82 1.86 -11.46
C LYS A 51 16.92 1.19 -10.10
N VAL A 52 15.78 0.81 -9.52
CA VAL A 52 15.70 0.20 -8.18
C VAL A 52 14.98 -1.15 -8.22
N ARG A 53 15.30 -2.00 -7.25
CA ARG A 53 14.58 -3.25 -6.99
C ARG A 53 13.23 -2.94 -6.34
N ALA A 54 12.18 -3.57 -6.86
CA ALA A 54 10.83 -3.35 -6.36
C ALA A 54 10.07 -4.66 -6.15
N VAL A 55 9.23 -4.66 -5.11
CA VAL A 55 8.15 -5.62 -4.91
C VAL A 55 6.85 -4.83 -4.97
N ILE A 56 5.81 -5.36 -5.61
CA ILE A 56 4.47 -4.78 -5.62
C ILE A 56 3.57 -5.65 -4.75
N ASP A 57 2.83 -5.04 -3.82
CA ASP A 57 1.80 -5.68 -3.00
C ASP A 57 0.44 -5.12 -3.38
N SER A 58 -0.45 -5.96 -3.96
CA SER A 58 -1.63 -5.52 -4.73
C SER A 58 -2.83 -6.41 -4.50
N ASP A 59 -4.02 -5.82 -4.37
CA ASP A 59 -5.30 -6.52 -4.32
C ASP A 59 -6.07 -6.43 -5.66
N ALA A 60 -5.38 -6.73 -6.75
CA ALA A 60 -5.70 -6.51 -8.16
C ALA A 60 -7.08 -7.00 -8.65
N ALA A 61 -7.84 -7.74 -7.84
CA ALA A 61 -9.22 -8.13 -8.17
C ALA A 61 -10.28 -7.25 -7.49
N THR A 62 -9.86 -6.16 -6.83
CA THR A 62 -10.80 -5.18 -6.27
C THR A 62 -11.34 -4.24 -7.33
N GLU A 63 -10.44 -3.56 -8.03
CA GLU A 63 -10.73 -2.56 -9.07
C GLU A 63 -9.68 -2.63 -10.18
N ILE A 64 -9.83 -1.80 -11.21
CA ILE A 64 -8.95 -1.86 -12.39
C ILE A 64 -7.65 -1.05 -12.21
N ASP A 65 -7.55 -0.18 -11.24
CA ASP A 65 -6.41 0.73 -11.03
C ASP A 65 -5.11 0.00 -10.66
N ASP A 66 -5.19 -1.08 -9.87
CA ASP A 66 -4.08 -2.03 -9.70
C ASP A 66 -3.52 -2.52 -11.05
N HIS A 67 -4.39 -2.85 -11.99
CA HIS A 67 -3.98 -3.34 -13.30
C HIS A 67 -3.20 -2.28 -14.08
N PHE A 68 -3.61 -1.01 -13.99
CA PHE A 68 -2.85 0.11 -14.55
C PHE A 68 -1.49 0.24 -13.87
N ALA A 69 -1.43 0.19 -12.54
CA ALA A 69 -0.20 0.34 -11.79
C ALA A 69 0.80 -0.78 -12.06
N ILE A 70 0.36 -2.04 -12.01
CA ILE A 70 1.21 -3.20 -12.31
C ILE A 70 1.72 -3.13 -13.76
N SER A 71 0.84 -2.83 -14.72
CA SER A 71 1.24 -2.70 -16.12
C SER A 71 2.23 -1.57 -16.33
N TYR A 72 2.02 -0.43 -15.67
CA TYR A 72 2.93 0.72 -15.70
C TYR A 72 4.31 0.34 -15.16
N ALA A 73 4.37 -0.34 -14.00
CA ALA A 73 5.61 -0.78 -13.38
C ALA A 73 6.39 -1.76 -14.29
N LEU A 74 5.70 -2.76 -14.85
CA LEU A 74 6.31 -3.74 -15.76
C LEU A 74 6.80 -3.12 -17.09
N CYS A 75 6.19 -2.01 -17.51
CA CYS A 75 6.65 -1.23 -18.67
C CYS A 75 7.77 -0.23 -18.33
N ALA A 76 7.99 0.09 -17.06
CA ALA A 76 8.99 1.04 -16.57
C ALA A 76 10.35 0.38 -16.25
N LYS A 77 10.82 -0.56 -17.09
CA LYS A 77 12.04 -1.36 -16.86
C LYS A 77 13.34 -0.55 -16.74
N ASP A 78 13.33 0.70 -17.15
CA ASP A 78 14.42 1.66 -16.97
C ASP A 78 14.48 2.24 -15.55
N LYS A 79 13.35 2.20 -14.81
CA LYS A 79 13.20 2.73 -13.46
C LYS A 79 13.04 1.65 -12.40
N LEU A 80 12.31 0.60 -12.71
CA LEU A 80 11.96 -0.46 -11.78
C LEU A 80 12.47 -1.81 -12.26
N ASP A 81 13.06 -2.57 -11.35
CA ASP A 81 13.32 -3.99 -11.43
C ASP A 81 12.31 -4.72 -10.55
N VAL A 82 11.14 -5.02 -11.12
CA VAL A 82 10.05 -5.68 -10.40
C VAL A 82 10.43 -7.14 -10.18
N GLN A 83 10.84 -7.49 -8.96
CA GLN A 83 11.34 -8.82 -8.59
C GLN A 83 10.23 -9.74 -8.08
N ALA A 84 9.14 -9.16 -7.53
CA ALA A 84 7.96 -9.91 -7.14
C ALA A 84 6.70 -9.03 -7.21
N VAL A 85 5.56 -9.68 -7.46
CA VAL A 85 4.22 -9.11 -7.28
C VAL A 85 3.45 -10.05 -6.36
N ILE A 86 2.97 -9.53 -5.24
CA ILE A 86 2.32 -10.31 -4.19
C ILE A 86 0.84 -9.98 -4.18
N ALA A 87 0.00 -11.01 -4.22
CA ALA A 87 -1.44 -10.85 -4.12
C ALA A 87 -1.84 -10.60 -2.67
N ALA A 88 -2.40 -9.43 -2.39
CA ALA A 88 -2.88 -9.05 -1.07
C ALA A 88 -4.34 -9.53 -0.83
N PRO A 89 -4.73 -9.76 0.44
CA PRO A 89 -6.10 -10.03 0.78
C PRO A 89 -6.97 -8.79 0.65
N PHE A 90 -8.22 -9.00 0.20
CA PHE A 90 -9.26 -7.99 0.31
C PHE A 90 -10.60 -8.63 0.66
N PHE A 91 -11.51 -7.84 1.22
CA PHE A 91 -12.86 -8.29 1.54
C PHE A 91 -13.90 -7.24 1.17
N LYS A 92 -14.80 -7.62 0.26
CA LYS A 92 -15.98 -6.84 -0.13
C LYS A 92 -17.10 -7.78 -0.59
N ALA A 93 -18.28 -7.25 -0.83
CA ALA A 93 -19.48 -8.03 -1.16
C ALA A 93 -19.35 -8.97 -2.38
N THR A 94 -18.30 -8.86 -3.16
CA THR A 94 -18.04 -9.69 -4.36
C THR A 94 -17.25 -10.96 -4.06
N VAL A 95 -16.74 -11.13 -2.85
CA VAL A 95 -15.97 -12.30 -2.40
C VAL A 95 -16.52 -12.84 -1.08
N SER A 96 -16.37 -14.13 -0.83
CA SER A 96 -16.86 -14.81 0.38
C SER A 96 -15.87 -14.73 1.56
N SER A 97 -14.59 -14.48 1.27
CA SER A 97 -13.53 -14.39 2.28
C SER A 97 -12.35 -13.56 1.76
N PRO A 98 -11.46 -13.07 2.64
CA PRO A 98 -10.20 -12.45 2.22
C PRO A 98 -9.29 -13.39 1.42
N GLU A 99 -9.32 -14.70 1.71
CA GLU A 99 -8.59 -15.71 0.96
C GLU A 99 -9.06 -15.83 -0.50
N GLU A 100 -10.37 -15.79 -0.72
CA GLU A 100 -10.92 -15.73 -2.09
C GLU A 100 -10.48 -14.44 -2.78
N GLY A 101 -10.49 -13.31 -2.05
CA GLY A 101 -10.01 -12.03 -2.56
C GLY A 101 -8.54 -12.12 -3.01
N MET A 102 -7.67 -12.60 -2.15
CA MET A 102 -6.25 -12.82 -2.47
C MET A 102 -6.07 -13.78 -3.66
N THR A 103 -6.83 -14.88 -3.70
CA THR A 103 -6.72 -15.84 -4.81
C THR A 103 -7.15 -15.22 -6.13
N ARG A 104 -8.22 -14.42 -6.15
CA ARG A 104 -8.65 -13.71 -7.35
C ARG A 104 -7.62 -12.65 -7.78
N SER A 105 -6.98 -11.94 -6.85
CA SER A 105 -5.90 -11.01 -7.13
C SER A 105 -4.69 -11.73 -7.73
N TYR A 106 -4.32 -12.89 -7.20
CA TYR A 106 -3.25 -13.71 -7.75
C TYR A 106 -3.50 -14.09 -9.22
N GLU A 107 -4.71 -14.54 -9.55
CA GLU A 107 -5.07 -14.88 -10.95
C GLU A 107 -5.14 -13.64 -11.85
N ALA A 108 -5.64 -12.51 -11.33
CA ALA A 108 -5.67 -11.25 -12.08
C ALA A 108 -4.26 -10.77 -12.41
N ILE A 109 -3.32 -10.83 -11.46
CA ILE A 109 -1.91 -10.47 -11.67
C ILE A 109 -1.27 -11.38 -12.74
N LYS A 110 -1.46 -12.70 -12.65
CA LYS A 110 -0.96 -13.64 -13.68
C LYS A 110 -1.51 -13.35 -15.07
N ASN A 111 -2.78 -12.98 -15.14
CA ASN A 111 -3.39 -12.58 -16.41
C ASN A 111 -2.71 -11.31 -17.00
N LEU A 112 -2.38 -10.32 -16.17
CA LEU A 112 -1.64 -9.12 -16.61
C LEU A 112 -0.27 -9.47 -17.18
N PHE A 113 0.48 -10.36 -16.52
CA PHE A 113 1.76 -10.85 -17.06
C PHE A 113 1.58 -11.51 -18.43
N SER A 114 0.54 -12.35 -18.59
CA SER A 114 0.22 -12.96 -19.89
C SER A 114 -0.14 -11.93 -20.98
N LEU A 115 -0.90 -10.89 -20.63
CA LEU A 115 -1.27 -9.80 -21.57
C LEU A 115 -0.06 -8.97 -22.00
N LEU A 116 0.95 -8.86 -21.14
CA LEU A 116 2.22 -8.18 -21.41
C LEU A 116 3.28 -9.12 -22.00
N GLU A 117 2.96 -10.42 -22.19
CA GLU A 117 3.90 -11.44 -22.68
C GLU A 117 5.15 -11.58 -21.76
N GLU A 118 4.95 -11.33 -20.44
CA GLU A 118 5.96 -11.51 -19.41
C GLU A 118 5.77 -12.84 -18.67
N ASN A 119 6.88 -13.39 -18.15
CA ASN A 119 6.82 -14.61 -17.34
C ASN A 119 6.41 -14.29 -15.92
N SER A 120 5.35 -14.94 -15.42
CA SER A 120 4.88 -14.81 -14.03
C SER A 120 5.50 -15.82 -13.07
N ASP A 121 6.14 -16.88 -13.57
CA ASP A 121 6.69 -17.97 -12.75
C ASP A 121 7.89 -17.47 -11.92
N GLY A 122 7.83 -17.68 -10.62
CA GLY A 122 8.85 -17.18 -9.69
C GLY A 122 8.83 -15.66 -9.46
N VAL A 123 7.80 -14.96 -9.99
CA VAL A 123 7.60 -13.53 -9.81
C VAL A 123 6.28 -13.21 -9.12
N VAL A 124 5.20 -13.96 -9.39
CA VAL A 124 3.89 -13.75 -8.78
C VAL A 124 3.67 -14.72 -7.62
N PHE A 125 3.35 -14.20 -6.45
CA PHE A 125 3.23 -14.96 -5.20
C PHE A 125 1.88 -14.72 -4.53
N LYS A 126 1.38 -15.75 -3.84
CA LYS A 126 0.24 -15.61 -2.96
C LYS A 126 0.66 -14.97 -1.64
N GLY A 127 -0.10 -13.99 -1.19
CA GLY A 127 0.05 -13.35 0.11
C GLY A 127 -0.87 -13.96 1.17
N ALA A 128 -1.25 -13.13 2.14
CA ALA A 128 -2.03 -13.52 3.28
C ALA A 128 -3.45 -13.98 2.89
N PRO A 129 -3.95 -15.11 3.44
CA PRO A 129 -5.32 -15.54 3.23
C PRO A 129 -6.34 -14.82 4.14
N HIS A 130 -5.87 -14.06 5.12
CA HIS A 130 -6.67 -13.28 6.04
C HIS A 130 -5.89 -12.05 6.52
N PHE A 131 -6.58 -11.08 7.07
CA PHE A 131 -5.96 -9.91 7.71
C PHE A 131 -5.29 -10.31 9.03
N MET A 132 -4.41 -9.45 9.55
CA MET A 132 -3.77 -9.68 10.85
C MET A 132 -4.83 -9.75 11.95
N PRO A 133 -4.77 -10.74 12.86
CA PRO A 133 -5.73 -10.86 13.96
C PRO A 133 -5.53 -9.80 15.05
N ASP A 134 -4.29 -9.32 15.18
CA ASP A 134 -3.87 -8.26 16.10
C ASP A 134 -2.56 -7.64 15.60
N ARG A 135 -2.04 -6.63 16.33
CA ARG A 135 -0.83 -5.89 15.94
C ARG A 135 0.49 -6.66 16.04
N ASN A 136 0.49 -7.81 16.71
CA ASN A 136 1.70 -8.56 17.05
C ASN A 136 1.80 -9.91 16.34
N THR A 137 0.69 -10.36 15.76
CA THR A 137 0.61 -11.69 15.13
C THR A 137 0.69 -11.58 13.62
N PRO A 138 1.89 -11.84 13.02
CA PRO A 138 2.05 -11.82 11.57
C PRO A 138 1.34 -13.01 10.91
N VAL A 139 0.98 -12.83 9.65
CA VAL A 139 0.49 -13.90 8.78
C VAL A 139 1.68 -14.44 7.98
N ASP A 140 2.20 -15.59 8.35
CA ASP A 140 3.35 -16.21 7.70
C ASP A 140 2.96 -16.85 6.36
N THR A 141 3.41 -16.25 5.27
CA THR A 141 3.04 -16.63 3.90
C THR A 141 4.23 -16.64 2.96
N GLU A 142 4.06 -17.27 1.79
CA GLU A 142 5.04 -17.24 0.72
C GLU A 142 5.38 -15.79 0.31
N GLY A 143 4.36 -14.93 0.17
CA GLY A 143 4.55 -13.53 -0.20
C GLY A 143 5.33 -12.74 0.85
N ALA A 144 4.99 -12.86 2.14
CA ALA A 144 5.73 -12.20 3.23
C ALA A 144 7.19 -12.69 3.30
N ARG A 145 7.42 -13.99 3.17
CA ARG A 145 8.78 -14.56 3.12
C ARG A 145 9.55 -14.11 1.89
N LYS A 146 8.89 -13.90 0.75
CA LYS A 146 9.53 -13.37 -0.47
C LYS A 146 9.97 -11.92 -0.27
N ILE A 147 9.20 -11.08 0.41
CA ILE A 147 9.64 -9.73 0.78
C ILE A 147 10.93 -9.80 1.60
N ILE A 148 10.98 -10.66 2.64
CA ILE A 148 12.16 -10.83 3.50
C ILE A 148 13.37 -11.29 2.69
N GLU A 149 13.22 -12.33 1.87
CA GLU A 149 14.29 -12.84 1.01
C GLU A 149 14.88 -11.74 0.11
N LEU A 150 14.01 -10.99 -0.57
CA LEU A 150 14.44 -9.95 -1.50
C LEU A 150 15.05 -8.74 -0.77
N ALA A 151 14.58 -8.42 0.44
CA ALA A 151 15.14 -7.40 1.30
C ALA A 151 16.59 -7.72 1.70
N HIS A 152 16.84 -8.96 2.14
CA HIS A 152 18.18 -9.40 2.47
C HIS A 152 19.10 -9.44 1.26
N ARG A 153 18.61 -9.93 0.11
CA ARG A 153 19.39 -9.91 -1.13
C ARG A 153 19.77 -8.48 -1.54
N ALA A 154 18.84 -7.52 -1.44
CA ALA A 154 19.12 -6.12 -1.72
C ALA A 154 20.21 -5.59 -0.77
N LYS A 155 20.13 -5.89 0.53
CA LYS A 155 21.12 -5.52 1.53
C LYS A 155 22.51 -6.08 1.22
N ASP A 156 22.59 -7.37 0.86
CA ASP A 156 23.85 -8.04 0.54
C ASP A 156 24.55 -7.41 -0.68
N ASP A 157 23.75 -6.90 -1.61
CA ASP A 157 24.23 -6.18 -2.81
C ASP A 157 24.46 -4.67 -2.56
N GLY A 158 24.25 -4.18 -1.34
CA GLY A 158 24.41 -2.77 -0.97
C GLY A 158 23.29 -1.87 -1.55
N GLU A 159 22.13 -2.44 -1.82
CA GLU A 159 20.96 -1.77 -2.38
C GLU A 159 19.77 -1.72 -1.38
N ILE A 160 18.72 -1.03 -1.76
CA ILE A 160 17.46 -0.93 -1.02
C ILE A 160 16.36 -1.62 -1.83
N LEU A 161 15.50 -2.38 -1.14
CA LEU A 161 14.27 -2.89 -1.70
C LEU A 161 13.14 -1.86 -1.51
N TYR A 162 12.48 -1.48 -2.59
CA TYR A 162 11.27 -0.66 -2.51
C TYR A 162 10.04 -1.56 -2.53
N ILE A 163 9.17 -1.40 -1.53
CA ILE A 163 7.90 -2.12 -1.44
C ILE A 163 6.80 -1.16 -1.86
N ILE A 164 6.29 -1.32 -3.08
CA ILE A 164 5.18 -0.56 -3.65
C ILE A 164 3.90 -1.24 -3.20
N ALA A 165 3.25 -0.69 -2.18
CA ALA A 165 2.03 -1.24 -1.63
C ALA A 165 0.82 -0.43 -2.12
N ILE A 166 -0.09 -1.10 -2.80
CA ILE A 166 -1.34 -0.57 -3.37
C ILE A 166 -2.55 -1.34 -2.85
N ALA A 167 -2.43 -1.91 -1.67
CA ALA A 167 -3.42 -2.71 -0.97
C ALA A 167 -3.38 -2.47 0.54
N ALA A 168 -4.18 -3.20 1.30
CA ALA A 168 -4.03 -3.32 2.74
C ALA A 168 -2.64 -3.89 3.09
N LEU A 169 -1.96 -3.32 4.09
CA LEU A 169 -0.55 -3.59 4.39
C LEU A 169 -0.26 -4.94 5.07
N THR A 170 -1.19 -5.91 5.01
CA THR A 170 -1.10 -7.21 5.70
C THR A 170 0.21 -7.94 5.41
N ASN A 171 0.58 -8.07 4.13
CA ASN A 171 1.81 -8.78 3.74
C ASN A 171 3.07 -8.01 4.18
N VAL A 172 3.06 -6.69 4.05
CA VAL A 172 4.19 -5.82 4.42
C VAL A 172 4.42 -5.84 5.92
N ALA A 173 3.37 -5.64 6.72
CA ALA A 173 3.45 -5.68 8.18
C ALA A 173 3.86 -7.07 8.67
N SER A 174 3.32 -8.13 8.07
CA SER A 174 3.69 -9.49 8.41
C SER A 174 5.17 -9.77 8.14
N ALA A 175 5.70 -9.33 7.00
CA ALA A 175 7.14 -9.47 6.71
C ALA A 175 8.00 -8.72 7.75
N ILE A 176 7.61 -7.50 8.15
CA ILE A 176 8.32 -6.71 9.17
C ILE A 176 8.29 -7.41 10.54
N LEU A 177 7.14 -7.99 10.93
CA LEU A 177 7.01 -8.68 12.22
C LEU A 177 7.74 -10.02 12.24
N LEU A 178 7.78 -10.75 11.12
CA LEU A 178 8.53 -11.99 10.98
C LEU A 178 10.04 -11.76 11.01
N ASP A 179 10.49 -10.65 10.42
CA ASP A 179 11.90 -10.27 10.40
C ASP A 179 12.07 -8.74 10.46
N PRO A 180 12.14 -8.14 11.66
CA PRO A 180 12.31 -6.70 11.80
C PRO A 180 13.61 -6.12 11.21
N SER A 181 14.60 -6.95 10.90
CA SER A 181 15.86 -6.49 10.31
C SER A 181 15.70 -5.96 8.87
N ILE A 182 14.56 -6.26 8.21
CA ILE A 182 14.25 -5.71 6.88
C ILE A 182 13.95 -4.21 6.91
N ILE A 183 13.62 -3.64 8.07
CA ILE A 183 13.44 -2.20 8.25
C ILE A 183 14.68 -1.44 7.76
N ASP A 184 15.87 -1.99 8.02
CA ASP A 184 17.14 -1.38 7.66
C ASP A 184 17.48 -1.43 6.17
N CYS A 185 16.73 -2.17 5.38
CA CYS A 185 17.02 -2.36 3.94
C CYS A 185 15.82 -2.19 3.02
N CYS A 186 14.69 -1.71 3.54
CA CYS A 186 13.49 -1.45 2.75
C CYS A 186 13.04 0.01 2.83
N THR A 187 12.28 0.43 1.82
CA THR A 187 11.46 1.65 1.83
C THR A 187 10.06 1.27 1.34
N VAL A 188 9.04 1.61 2.10
CA VAL A 188 7.64 1.38 1.72
C VAL A 188 7.12 2.62 1.00
N VAL A 189 6.52 2.40 -0.17
CA VAL A 189 5.84 3.42 -1.00
C VAL A 189 4.38 3.02 -1.07
N TRP A 190 3.53 3.68 -0.30
CA TRP A 190 2.17 3.21 -0.03
C TRP A 190 1.10 4.21 -0.43
N LEU A 191 0.10 3.73 -1.17
CA LEU A 191 -1.16 4.41 -1.37
C LEU A 191 -2.14 3.96 -0.30
N GLY A 192 -2.52 4.87 0.59
CA GLY A 192 -3.52 4.58 1.60
C GLY A 192 -3.67 5.66 2.66
N GLY A 193 -4.81 5.60 3.30
CA GLY A 193 -5.31 6.64 4.18
C GLY A 193 -5.71 7.90 3.42
N ASN A 194 -6.44 8.77 4.09
CA ASN A 194 -6.75 10.10 3.57
C ASN A 194 -5.74 11.12 4.07
N ALA A 195 -5.70 12.27 3.42
CA ALA A 195 -4.83 13.36 3.86
C ALA A 195 -5.11 13.74 5.32
N VAL A 196 -4.05 14.11 6.06
CA VAL A 196 -4.18 14.58 7.44
C VAL A 196 -5.09 15.81 7.52
N GLU A 197 -5.13 16.59 6.47
CA GLU A 197 -5.93 17.79 6.30
C GLU A 197 -7.36 17.51 5.82
N TRP A 198 -7.70 16.24 5.54
CA TRP A 198 -9.04 15.84 5.13
C TRP A 198 -10.04 15.97 6.29
N HIS A 199 -11.13 16.71 6.06
CA HIS A 199 -12.16 16.95 7.08
C HIS A 199 -13.16 15.80 7.24
N GLY A 200 -13.18 14.83 6.33
CA GLY A 200 -13.99 13.62 6.43
C GLY A 200 -13.33 12.55 7.32
N ASP A 201 -13.96 11.39 7.40
CA ASP A 201 -13.37 10.26 8.11
C ASP A 201 -12.16 9.71 7.33
N ASN A 202 -11.27 9.03 8.03
CA ASN A 202 -10.11 8.35 7.45
C ASN A 202 -10.42 6.86 7.20
N ASN A 203 -11.65 6.56 6.76
CA ASN A 203 -12.13 5.21 6.49
C ASN A 203 -11.76 4.76 5.07
N GLU A 204 -10.52 5.05 4.66
CA GLU A 204 -9.98 4.71 3.36
C GLU A 204 -9.82 3.19 3.22
N TYR A 205 -9.91 2.67 1.99
CA TYR A 205 -10.06 1.24 1.71
C TYR A 205 -8.83 0.42 2.14
N ASN A 206 -7.63 0.82 1.74
CA ASN A 206 -6.39 0.13 2.06
C ASN A 206 -6.05 0.23 3.55
N LEU A 207 -6.23 1.42 4.14
CA LEU A 207 -5.98 1.65 5.56
C LEU A 207 -6.90 0.80 6.43
N ARG A 208 -8.21 0.84 6.17
CA ARG A 208 -9.20 0.12 6.98
C ARG A 208 -9.25 -1.38 6.69
N GLY A 209 -8.75 -1.81 5.54
CA GLY A 209 -8.69 -3.20 5.14
C GLY A 209 -7.95 -4.06 6.16
N ASP A 210 -6.82 -3.54 6.65
CA ASP A 210 -6.09 -4.12 7.79
C ASP A 210 -5.53 -2.99 8.67
N LEU A 211 -6.31 -2.57 9.65
CA LEU A 211 -5.93 -1.48 10.56
C LEU A 211 -4.67 -1.84 11.36
N PHE A 212 -4.55 -3.08 11.83
CA PHE A 212 -3.40 -3.53 12.60
C PHE A 212 -2.10 -3.49 11.79
N ALA A 213 -2.16 -3.92 10.54
CA ALA A 213 -1.05 -3.84 9.62
C ALA A 213 -0.65 -2.38 9.34
N SER A 214 -1.62 -1.51 9.09
CA SER A 214 -1.38 -0.08 8.88
C SER A 214 -0.72 0.57 10.09
N GLN A 215 -1.24 0.31 11.31
CA GLN A 215 -0.62 0.78 12.55
C GLN A 215 0.81 0.27 12.72
N THR A 216 1.06 -1.01 12.43
CA THR A 216 2.40 -1.61 12.53
C THR A 216 3.39 -0.91 11.61
N VAL A 217 3.04 -0.66 10.35
CA VAL A 217 3.94 0.00 9.39
C VAL A 217 4.22 1.46 9.79
N PHE A 218 3.22 2.19 10.30
CA PHE A 218 3.44 3.56 10.78
C PHE A 218 4.28 3.62 12.06
N ASP A 219 4.23 2.59 12.91
CA ASP A 219 4.91 2.57 14.21
C ASP A 219 6.32 1.93 14.14
N CYS A 220 6.61 1.07 13.16
CA CYS A 220 7.85 0.27 13.13
C CYS A 220 9.11 1.06 12.79
N GLY A 221 8.97 2.25 12.21
CA GLY A 221 10.11 3.08 11.84
C GLY A 221 10.75 2.72 10.49
N ILE A 222 10.10 1.93 9.65
CA ILE A 222 10.54 1.76 8.26
C ILE A 222 10.43 3.09 7.50
N PRO A 223 11.36 3.44 6.59
CA PRO A 223 11.17 4.58 5.69
C PRO A 223 9.88 4.44 4.90
N LEU A 224 8.98 5.43 5.02
CA LEU A 224 7.64 5.41 4.45
C LEU A 224 7.40 6.63 3.56
N VAL A 225 6.96 6.41 2.33
CA VAL A 225 6.41 7.42 1.42
C VAL A 225 4.91 7.17 1.34
N GLN A 226 4.11 8.11 1.84
CA GLN A 226 2.65 8.00 1.83
C GLN A 226 2.03 8.83 0.72
N PHE A 227 1.11 8.21 0.00
CA PHE A 227 0.21 8.85 -0.97
C PHE A 227 -1.23 8.81 -0.42
N PRO A 228 -1.73 9.93 0.13
CA PRO A 228 -3.11 9.99 0.59
C PRO A 228 -4.11 9.85 -0.56
N CYS A 229 -5.24 9.18 -0.31
CA CYS A 229 -6.29 9.02 -1.31
C CYS A 229 -7.03 10.33 -1.52
N GLN A 230 -7.80 10.80 -0.52
CA GLN A 230 -8.53 12.07 -0.62
C GLN A 230 -7.59 13.27 -0.52
N MET A 231 -7.86 14.30 -1.31
CA MET A 231 -7.10 15.56 -1.49
C MET A 231 -5.80 15.43 -2.29
N VAL A 232 -5.35 14.23 -2.63
CA VAL A 232 -4.12 14.04 -3.40
C VAL A 232 -4.37 13.13 -4.59
N THR A 233 -4.55 11.83 -4.34
CA THR A 233 -4.64 10.84 -5.42
C THR A 233 -5.98 10.88 -6.15
N ASP A 234 -7.04 11.36 -5.51
CA ASP A 234 -8.36 11.61 -6.13
C ASP A 234 -8.32 12.60 -7.31
N HIS A 235 -7.20 13.33 -7.50
CA HIS A 235 -6.96 14.14 -8.69
C HIS A 235 -6.60 13.32 -9.95
N LEU A 236 -6.25 12.04 -9.83
CA LEU A 236 -5.94 11.16 -10.96
C LEU A 236 -7.21 10.63 -11.65
N ILE A 237 -8.13 11.54 -11.95
CA ILE A 237 -9.39 11.26 -12.64
C ILE A 237 -9.14 11.10 -14.13
N THR A 238 -9.70 10.04 -14.73
CA THR A 238 -9.80 9.85 -16.17
C THR A 238 -11.25 9.70 -16.59
N THR A 239 -11.52 9.90 -17.89
CA THR A 239 -12.86 9.75 -18.50
C THR A 239 -12.84 8.62 -19.52
N GLY A 240 -14.05 8.13 -19.90
CA GLY A 240 -14.19 7.15 -20.98
C GLY A 240 -13.53 7.61 -22.29
N TYR A 241 -13.73 8.86 -22.67
CA TYR A 241 -13.13 9.45 -23.89
C TYR A 241 -11.59 9.47 -23.83
N GLU A 242 -11.03 9.80 -22.70
CA GLU A 242 -9.57 9.79 -22.52
C GLU A 242 -9.04 8.37 -22.62
N LEU A 243 -9.67 7.41 -21.95
CA LEU A 243 -9.31 6.00 -22.01
C LEU A 243 -9.38 5.45 -23.44
N GLU A 244 -10.46 5.71 -24.16
CA GLU A 244 -10.63 5.30 -25.56
C GLU A 244 -9.52 5.83 -26.47
N THR A 245 -9.08 7.07 -26.23
CA THR A 245 -8.01 7.70 -27.00
C THR A 245 -6.64 7.21 -26.60
N ARG A 246 -6.36 7.15 -25.30
CA ARG A 246 -5.03 6.90 -24.76
C ARG A 246 -4.62 5.44 -24.76
N CYS A 247 -5.57 4.50 -24.58
CA CYS A 247 -5.29 3.07 -24.63
C CYS A 247 -5.05 2.55 -26.07
N GLN A 248 -5.32 3.38 -27.09
CA GLN A 248 -4.96 3.05 -28.46
C GLN A 248 -3.43 2.91 -28.57
N GLY A 249 -2.99 1.80 -29.21
CA GLY A 249 -1.56 1.49 -29.35
C GLY A 249 -0.90 0.88 -28.11
N CYS A 250 -1.64 0.63 -27.03
CA CYS A 250 -1.11 -0.04 -25.84
C CYS A 250 -1.22 -1.58 -25.90
N GLY A 251 -1.49 -2.18 -27.05
CA GLY A 251 -1.55 -3.63 -27.26
C GLY A 251 -2.69 -4.32 -26.48
N LYS A 252 -2.50 -5.61 -26.18
CA LYS A 252 -3.53 -6.42 -25.47
C LYS A 252 -3.85 -5.86 -24.09
N VAL A 253 -2.85 -5.37 -23.37
CA VAL A 253 -3.05 -4.77 -22.05
C VAL A 253 -3.86 -3.49 -22.13
N GLY A 254 -3.63 -2.63 -23.13
CA GLY A 254 -4.43 -1.42 -23.34
C GLY A 254 -5.91 -1.73 -23.61
N ALA A 255 -6.20 -2.74 -24.42
CA ALA A 255 -7.57 -3.19 -24.65
C ALA A 255 -8.23 -3.73 -23.37
N HIS A 256 -7.50 -4.47 -22.56
CA HIS A 256 -7.94 -4.97 -21.25
C HIS A 256 -8.28 -3.82 -20.30
N LEU A 257 -7.34 -2.87 -20.10
CA LEU A 257 -7.52 -1.72 -19.23
C LEU A 257 -8.73 -0.86 -19.65
N LEU A 258 -8.87 -0.60 -20.94
CA LEU A 258 -10.02 0.14 -21.50
C LEU A 258 -11.34 -0.57 -21.22
N ASN A 259 -11.46 -1.84 -21.62
CA ASN A 259 -12.73 -2.56 -21.56
C ASN A 259 -13.21 -2.74 -20.10
N HIS A 260 -12.29 -3.04 -19.18
CA HIS A 260 -12.62 -3.16 -17.76
C HIS A 260 -13.03 -1.81 -17.17
N SER A 261 -12.29 -0.74 -17.45
CA SER A 261 -12.62 0.60 -16.96
C SER A 261 -14.01 1.04 -17.43
N LEU A 262 -14.32 0.90 -18.72
CA LEU A 262 -15.64 1.25 -19.27
C LEU A 262 -16.76 0.38 -18.68
N SER A 263 -16.49 -0.91 -18.44
CA SER A 263 -17.44 -1.81 -17.80
C SER A 263 -17.77 -1.40 -16.37
N GLU A 264 -16.76 -1.07 -15.58
CA GLU A 264 -16.92 -0.59 -14.20
C GLU A 264 -17.64 0.76 -14.15
N MET A 265 -17.22 1.73 -14.99
CA MET A 265 -17.87 3.04 -15.08
C MET A 265 -19.36 2.89 -15.43
N LYS A 266 -19.69 2.04 -16.42
CA LYS A 266 -21.08 1.74 -16.78
C LYS A 266 -21.86 1.10 -15.63
N ARG A 267 -21.24 0.15 -14.92
CA ARG A 267 -21.87 -0.53 -13.78
C ARG A 267 -22.19 0.43 -12.64
N TRP A 268 -21.35 1.46 -12.42
CA TRP A 268 -21.54 2.45 -11.37
C TRP A 268 -22.31 3.70 -11.83
N GLY A 269 -22.62 3.80 -13.12
CA GLY A 269 -23.31 4.96 -13.70
C GLY A 269 -22.41 6.21 -13.75
N ASN A 270 -21.10 6.05 -13.82
CA ASN A 270 -20.12 7.12 -13.86
C ASN A 270 -19.56 7.34 -15.27
N GLU A 271 -19.20 8.58 -15.60
CA GLU A 271 -18.50 8.94 -16.84
C GLU A 271 -16.99 9.10 -16.65
N SER A 272 -16.54 9.07 -15.41
CA SER A 272 -15.13 9.18 -15.01
C SER A 272 -14.82 8.26 -13.84
N ARG A 273 -13.54 8.01 -13.63
CA ARG A 273 -13.03 7.31 -12.47
C ARG A 273 -11.64 7.81 -12.10
N VAL A 274 -11.25 7.61 -10.86
CA VAL A 274 -9.88 7.79 -10.42
C VAL A 274 -9.09 6.51 -10.72
N ILE A 275 -7.86 6.66 -11.21
CA ILE A 275 -6.90 5.56 -11.33
C ILE A 275 -5.87 5.75 -10.20
N TRP A 276 -6.23 5.24 -9.04
CA TRP A 276 -5.54 5.53 -7.77
C TRP A 276 -4.07 5.09 -7.77
N ASP A 277 -3.82 3.84 -8.05
CA ASP A 277 -2.57 3.14 -7.72
C ASP A 277 -1.37 3.56 -8.56
N ILE A 278 -1.60 4.12 -9.76
CA ILE A 278 -0.51 4.55 -10.65
C ILE A 278 0.40 5.60 -10.01
N ILE A 279 -0.09 6.30 -8.98
CA ILE A 279 0.66 7.34 -8.28
C ILE A 279 1.94 6.79 -7.65
N THR A 280 1.89 5.58 -7.12
CA THR A 280 3.03 4.94 -6.46
C THR A 280 4.15 4.59 -7.45
N VAL A 281 3.80 4.16 -8.65
CA VAL A 281 4.75 3.86 -9.73
C VAL A 281 5.29 5.16 -10.36
N ALA A 282 4.42 6.16 -10.53
CA ALA A 282 4.80 7.47 -11.05
C ALA A 282 5.85 8.16 -10.18
N PHE A 283 5.89 7.90 -8.87
CA PHE A 283 6.93 8.39 -7.96
C PHE A 283 8.35 8.10 -8.47
N PHE A 284 8.57 6.94 -9.06
CA PHE A 284 9.87 6.54 -9.62
C PHE A 284 10.08 7.06 -11.05
N CYS A 285 9.02 7.26 -11.80
CA CYS A 285 9.08 7.57 -13.22
C CYS A 285 9.14 9.06 -13.51
N VAL A 286 8.37 9.86 -12.78
CA VAL A 286 8.16 11.30 -13.01
C VAL A 286 8.08 12.07 -11.68
N PRO A 287 9.18 12.10 -10.91
CA PRO A 287 9.19 12.73 -9.57
C PRO A 287 8.79 14.21 -9.59
N GLU A 288 8.98 14.91 -10.71
CA GLU A 288 8.57 16.30 -10.89
C GLU A 288 7.04 16.49 -10.90
N ALA A 289 6.28 15.41 -10.98
CA ALA A 289 4.82 15.47 -10.89
C ALA A 289 4.31 15.71 -9.47
N PHE A 290 5.17 15.63 -8.45
CA PHE A 290 4.74 15.59 -7.05
C PHE A 290 5.20 16.80 -6.22
N GLY A 291 4.26 17.38 -5.46
CA GLY A 291 4.60 18.16 -4.28
C GLY A 291 4.69 17.24 -3.05
N SER A 292 5.78 17.36 -2.29
CA SER A 292 5.99 16.53 -1.10
C SER A 292 6.72 17.29 0.01
N ILE A 293 6.54 16.82 1.25
CA ILE A 293 7.27 17.29 2.43
C ILE A 293 7.80 16.10 3.24
N ILE A 294 8.86 16.34 3.97
CA ILE A 294 9.29 15.45 5.05
C ILE A 294 8.59 15.93 6.32
N ARG A 295 7.87 15.04 6.95
CA ARG A 295 7.17 15.30 8.23
C ARG A 295 7.31 14.11 9.16
N THR A 296 7.05 14.33 10.44
CA THR A 296 6.92 13.25 11.42
C THR A 296 5.73 12.36 11.06
N ALA A 297 5.92 11.04 11.07
CA ALA A 297 4.85 10.09 10.80
C ALA A 297 3.75 10.21 11.87
N PRO A 298 2.47 10.41 11.50
CA PRO A 298 1.40 10.44 12.46
C PRO A 298 1.22 9.09 13.14
N ARG A 299 0.63 9.06 14.33
CA ARG A 299 0.11 7.83 14.91
C ARG A 299 -1.27 7.56 14.30
N LEU A 300 -1.52 6.31 13.94
CA LEU A 300 -2.83 5.85 13.51
C LEU A 300 -3.59 5.28 14.72
N ASN A 301 -4.66 5.97 15.13
CA ASN A 301 -5.50 5.55 16.24
C ASN A 301 -6.46 4.40 15.84
N ASP A 302 -7.04 3.72 16.82
CA ASP A 302 -8.00 2.62 16.59
C ASP A 302 -9.30 3.07 15.91
N ASP A 303 -9.67 4.33 16.06
CA ASP A 303 -10.77 4.97 15.33
C ASP A 303 -10.37 5.43 13.92
N LYS A 304 -9.16 5.11 13.51
CA LYS A 304 -8.52 5.48 12.23
C LYS A 304 -8.15 6.96 12.10
N SER A 305 -8.33 7.78 13.13
CA SER A 305 -7.85 9.16 13.09
C SER A 305 -6.32 9.26 13.12
N TRP A 306 -5.81 10.34 12.52
CA TRP A 306 -4.39 10.68 12.60
C TRP A 306 -4.10 11.51 13.86
N ASP A 307 -3.18 11.04 14.71
CA ASP A 307 -2.60 11.85 15.79
C ASP A 307 -1.21 12.35 15.37
N ILE A 308 -1.10 13.66 15.23
CA ILE A 308 0.13 14.37 14.82
C ILE A 308 0.84 15.05 16.00
N SER A 309 0.45 14.78 17.24
CA SER A 309 0.96 15.47 18.42
C SER A 309 2.36 15.01 18.85
N ASP A 310 2.75 13.77 18.50
CA ASP A 310 4.04 13.18 18.89
C ASP A 310 5.12 13.46 17.84
N ASN A 311 5.95 14.46 18.11
CA ASN A 311 7.07 14.85 17.23
C ASN A 311 8.34 14.00 17.42
N SER A 312 8.35 13.01 18.29
CA SER A 312 9.49 12.10 18.51
C SER A 312 9.49 10.91 17.54
N ARG A 313 8.42 10.72 16.79
CA ARG A 313 8.26 9.62 15.82
C ARG A 313 9.17 9.83 14.60
N PRO A 314 9.49 8.75 13.86
CA PRO A 314 10.32 8.84 12.67
C PRO A 314 9.74 9.76 11.59
N GLU A 315 10.63 10.39 10.83
CA GLU A 315 10.22 11.16 9.64
C GLU A 315 9.77 10.23 8.52
N MET A 316 8.77 10.68 7.74
CA MET A 316 8.28 10.07 6.51
C MET A 316 8.17 11.12 5.41
N ARG A 317 8.12 10.68 4.15
CA ARG A 317 7.73 11.54 3.03
C ARG A 317 6.22 11.50 2.86
N TYR A 318 5.62 12.65 2.84
CA TYR A 318 4.20 12.85 2.65
C TYR A 318 3.96 13.59 1.34
N ILE A 319 3.21 12.99 0.45
CA ILE A 319 2.83 13.61 -0.83
C ILE A 319 1.56 14.43 -0.60
N TYR A 320 1.57 15.71 -0.98
CA TYR A 320 0.43 16.61 -0.79
C TYR A 320 -0.18 17.12 -2.09
N SER A 321 0.45 16.87 -3.23
CA SER A 321 -0.11 17.22 -4.54
C SER A 321 0.45 16.37 -5.66
N VAL A 322 -0.30 16.26 -6.75
CA VAL A 322 0.09 15.54 -7.95
C VAL A 322 -0.29 16.30 -9.21
N ASN A 323 0.60 16.34 -10.20
CA ASN A 323 0.27 16.80 -11.55
C ASN A 323 -0.21 15.61 -12.38
N ARG A 324 -1.52 15.51 -12.50
CA ARG A 324 -2.22 14.45 -13.22
C ARG A 324 -1.70 14.23 -14.64
N ASP A 325 -1.53 15.31 -15.39
CA ASP A 325 -1.21 15.23 -16.82
C ASP A 325 0.20 14.67 -17.08
N ILE A 326 1.14 14.95 -16.18
CA ILE A 326 2.50 14.39 -16.24
C ILE A 326 2.43 12.88 -16.01
N VAL A 327 1.71 12.44 -14.97
CA VAL A 327 1.57 11.02 -14.60
C VAL A 327 0.93 10.22 -15.74
N PHE A 328 -0.25 10.61 -16.22
CA PHE A 328 -0.94 9.88 -17.30
C PHE A 328 -0.15 9.89 -18.61
N ARG A 329 0.51 10.99 -18.93
CA ARG A 329 1.34 11.06 -20.15
C ARG A 329 2.45 10.03 -20.12
N ASP A 330 3.22 9.96 -19.05
CA ASP A 330 4.34 9.01 -18.93
C ASP A 330 3.83 7.57 -18.95
N MET A 331 2.79 7.26 -18.18
CA MET A 331 2.21 5.92 -18.14
C MET A 331 1.80 5.44 -19.53
N TYR A 332 0.99 6.21 -20.26
CA TYR A 332 0.53 5.79 -21.59
C TYR A 332 1.68 5.71 -22.61
N GLN A 333 2.65 6.63 -22.56
CA GLN A 333 3.84 6.56 -23.41
C GLN A 333 4.63 5.27 -23.19
N ARG A 334 4.79 4.84 -21.93
CA ARG A 334 5.47 3.57 -21.60
C ARG A 334 4.70 2.36 -22.07
N LEU A 335 3.39 2.31 -21.86
CA LEU A 335 2.52 1.24 -22.35
C LEU A 335 2.58 1.12 -23.89
N GLN A 336 2.46 2.25 -24.61
CA GLN A 336 2.55 2.28 -26.07
C GLN A 336 3.94 1.86 -26.59
N LYS A 337 4.99 2.38 -25.96
CA LYS A 337 6.38 1.99 -26.31
C LYS A 337 6.65 0.50 -26.07
N TYR A 338 6.05 -0.04 -25.01
CA TYR A 338 6.18 -1.47 -24.69
C TYR A 338 5.44 -2.33 -25.72
N ALA A 339 4.22 -1.97 -26.08
CA ALA A 339 3.41 -2.68 -27.07
C ALA A 339 3.95 -2.61 -28.50
N ALA A 340 4.85 -1.66 -28.81
CA ALA A 340 5.48 -1.49 -30.11
C ALA A 340 6.74 -2.34 -30.29
N LYS A 341 7.18 -3.08 -29.26
CA LYS A 341 8.33 -4.01 -29.34
C LYS A 341 7.93 -5.34 -29.92
#